data_d14f4515e4217b74c8dc3b808449842a
#
_entry.id   d14f4515e4217b74c8dc3b808449842a
#
_cell.length_a   1.000
_cell.length_b   1.000
_cell.length_c   1.000
_cell.angle_alpha   90.00
_cell.angle_beta   90.00
_cell.angle_gamma   90.00
#
_symmetry.space_group_name_H-M   'P 1'
#
loop_
_entity.id
_entity.type
_entity.pdbx_description
1 polymer ?
#
loop_
_entity_poly.entity_id
_entity_poly.type
_entity_poly.pdbx_seq_one_letter_code
_entity_poly.pdbx_strand_id
1 'polypeptide(L)'
;MELSLIQCVLIGVWTGICLTGMLTGTYLTRCLVMAAGVGVILGDLETGLMMGAVGELAFLGFGVSSGGSVPPNPVGPGIIGAIIAITMKESGVDVDAALAYSFPFAVLIQFLITGIYTFSTGLVAKAEEAVEKGHYKRFRLMANSTIILFICVGFLIGFVAAFQVESLEKLINLIPDWVTAGLGTAGKILPAVGFAVILTVMVSRETVPFLFLGYVSAAYLGMPVIGIALAAAAFALMDFFRDMRGSAVSELQDQNQQNQMSRGNLKENIKMETGVCRLSEANLRRLSRKTAFRAYFLQNGYNYGNYEGLSYANIMFPALRKLYPEDKDFRQALKDSISYCSVNPNFLPILTSIHLVTLNRGLSTKDTRDIRLALMGPLAGIGDSLVQFCIAPVFSTIGASMAQEGLIAGPLVFLLGMNLLLAGLKSFSESLGYRLGTSLTEKLKDSLGPVSRTARMVGVAVISGL
;
A
#
# COMPACT_ATOMS: atom_id res chain seq x y z
N MET A 1 6.46 -32.69 15.67
CA MET A 1 6.93 -32.98 14.28
C MET A 1 8.27 -32.29 14.06
N GLU A 2 9.36 -33.03 13.83
CA GLU A 2 10.67 -32.42 13.52
C GLU A 2 10.67 -31.90 12.06
N LEU A 3 11.01 -30.64 11.87
CA LEU A 3 11.11 -30.05 10.53
C LEU A 3 12.48 -30.34 9.92
N SER A 4 12.52 -30.77 8.66
CA SER A 4 13.76 -30.93 7.93
C SER A 4 14.44 -29.56 7.68
N LEU A 5 15.76 -29.54 7.61
CA LEU A 5 16.53 -28.32 7.32
C LEU A 5 16.07 -27.64 6.00
N ILE A 6 15.66 -28.47 5.02
CA ILE A 6 15.13 -27.98 3.74
C ILE A 6 13.83 -27.21 3.96
N GLN A 7 12.91 -27.72 4.77
CA GLN A 7 11.66 -27.02 5.10
C GLN A 7 11.94 -25.71 5.83
N CYS A 8 12.87 -25.69 6.78
CA CYS A 8 13.26 -24.46 7.49
C CYS A 8 13.81 -23.40 6.52
N VAL A 9 14.67 -23.80 5.57
CA VAL A 9 15.20 -22.90 4.54
C VAL A 9 14.08 -22.40 3.63
N LEU A 10 13.17 -23.27 3.18
CA LEU A 10 12.06 -22.90 2.31
C LEU A 10 11.10 -21.92 3.01
N ILE A 11 10.80 -22.13 4.30
CA ILE A 11 9.99 -21.20 5.10
C ILE A 11 10.72 -19.87 5.26
N GLY A 12 12.03 -19.87 5.49
CA GLY A 12 12.83 -18.65 5.53
C GLY A 12 12.75 -17.86 4.23
N VAL A 13 12.96 -18.52 3.09
CA VAL A 13 12.86 -17.91 1.75
C VAL A 13 11.44 -17.38 1.50
N TRP A 14 10.42 -18.18 1.81
CA TRP A 14 9.02 -17.78 1.66
C TRP A 14 8.69 -16.54 2.48
N THR A 15 9.10 -16.51 3.75
CA THR A 15 8.90 -15.36 4.64
C THR A 15 9.62 -14.12 4.12
N GLY A 16 10.86 -14.26 3.62
CA GLY A 16 11.60 -13.16 3.01
C GLY A 16 10.87 -12.59 1.79
N ILE A 17 10.37 -13.44 0.89
CA ILE A 17 9.59 -13.03 -0.27
C ILE A 17 8.29 -12.35 0.18
N CYS A 18 7.53 -12.96 1.08
CA CYS A 18 6.27 -12.41 1.56
C CYS A 18 6.46 -11.04 2.22
N LEU A 19 7.48 -10.86 3.04
CA LEU A 19 7.74 -9.60 3.72
C LEU A 19 8.01 -8.46 2.73
N THR A 20 8.62 -8.73 1.56
CA THR A 20 8.78 -7.72 0.51
C THR A 20 7.45 -7.26 -0.09
N GLY A 21 6.40 -8.08 0.01
CA GLY A 21 5.04 -7.72 -0.44
C GLY A 21 4.50 -6.46 0.25
N MET A 22 4.96 -6.18 1.48
CA MET A 22 4.64 -4.96 2.21
C MET A 22 5.19 -3.71 1.49
N LEU A 23 6.38 -3.81 0.89
CA LEU A 23 7.05 -2.70 0.22
C LEU A 23 6.67 -2.57 -1.26
N THR A 24 6.31 -3.67 -1.91
CA THR A 24 5.96 -3.69 -3.34
C THR A 24 4.46 -3.50 -3.58
N GLY A 25 3.64 -3.55 -2.52
CA GLY A 25 2.19 -3.46 -2.62
C GLY A 25 1.56 -4.64 -3.37
N THR A 26 2.23 -5.81 -3.35
CA THR A 26 1.74 -7.05 -3.99
C THR A 26 0.83 -7.89 -3.09
N TYR A 27 0.61 -7.44 -1.87
CA TYR A 27 -0.25 -8.11 -0.87
C TYR A 27 0.19 -9.54 -0.49
N LEU A 28 1.45 -9.90 -0.76
CA LEU A 28 2.01 -11.18 -0.32
C LEU A 28 2.11 -11.28 1.22
N THR A 29 2.22 -10.14 1.90
CA THR A 29 2.32 -10.06 3.37
C THR A 29 0.94 -10.13 4.04
N ARG A 30 0.02 -10.92 3.50
CA ARG A 30 -1.28 -11.17 4.12
C ARG A 30 -1.31 -12.56 4.73
N CYS A 31 -1.92 -12.70 5.90
CA CYS A 31 -1.98 -13.97 6.63
C CYS A 31 -2.46 -15.11 5.74
N LEU A 32 -3.50 -14.86 4.95
CA LEU A 32 -4.10 -15.83 4.04
C LEU A 32 -3.09 -16.41 3.03
N VAL A 33 -2.23 -15.56 2.48
CA VAL A 33 -1.21 -15.96 1.48
C VAL A 33 -0.02 -16.65 2.17
N MET A 34 0.46 -16.04 3.25
CA MET A 34 1.63 -16.55 3.98
C MET A 34 1.39 -17.94 4.57
N ALA A 35 0.27 -18.13 5.26
CA ALA A 35 -0.04 -19.39 5.90
C ALA A 35 -0.35 -20.52 4.89
N ALA A 36 -1.01 -20.21 3.78
CA ALA A 36 -1.18 -21.16 2.69
C ALA A 36 0.17 -21.66 2.14
N GLY A 37 1.15 -20.77 1.96
CA GLY A 37 2.50 -21.15 1.53
C GLY A 37 3.24 -22.01 2.55
N VAL A 38 3.11 -21.72 3.85
CA VAL A 38 3.64 -22.59 4.91
C VAL A 38 2.95 -23.96 4.88
N GLY A 39 1.62 -24.02 4.71
CA GLY A 39 0.87 -25.26 4.56
C GLY A 39 1.35 -26.14 3.41
N VAL A 40 1.66 -25.52 2.25
CA VAL A 40 2.25 -26.22 1.10
C VAL A 40 3.64 -26.78 1.45
N ILE A 41 4.50 -25.99 2.11
CA ILE A 41 5.87 -26.40 2.45
C ILE A 41 5.87 -27.54 3.48
N LEU A 42 4.97 -27.49 4.44
CA LEU A 42 4.87 -28.48 5.52
C LEU A 42 4.00 -29.70 5.17
N GLY A 43 3.23 -29.65 4.06
CA GLY A 43 2.40 -30.75 3.59
C GLY A 43 1.02 -30.85 4.27
N ASP A 44 0.61 -29.83 5.04
CA ASP A 44 -0.76 -29.70 5.61
C ASP A 44 -1.40 -28.39 5.14
N LEU A 45 -1.85 -28.41 3.89
CA LEU A 45 -2.46 -27.26 3.26
C LEU A 45 -3.79 -26.85 3.94
N GLU A 46 -4.57 -27.82 4.41
CA GLU A 46 -5.86 -27.58 5.06
C GLU A 46 -5.70 -26.72 6.32
N THR A 47 -4.81 -27.13 7.22
CA THR A 47 -4.50 -26.36 8.44
C THR A 47 -3.88 -25.00 8.09
N GLY A 48 -3.02 -24.94 7.06
CA GLY A 48 -2.45 -23.69 6.57
C GLY A 48 -3.51 -22.72 6.05
N LEU A 49 -4.51 -23.21 5.30
CA LEU A 49 -5.63 -22.40 4.81
C LEU A 49 -6.51 -21.89 5.94
N MET A 50 -6.85 -22.76 6.89
CA MET A 50 -7.65 -22.40 8.07
C MET A 50 -6.93 -21.33 8.91
N MET A 51 -5.65 -21.51 9.19
CA MET A 51 -4.85 -20.52 9.93
C MET A 51 -4.74 -19.21 9.18
N GLY A 52 -4.55 -19.28 7.87
CA GLY A 52 -4.52 -18.11 6.99
C GLY A 52 -5.83 -17.34 7.02
N ALA A 53 -6.97 -18.03 6.97
CA ALA A 53 -8.29 -17.41 6.99
C ALA A 53 -8.59 -16.73 8.33
N VAL A 54 -8.38 -17.44 9.45
CA VAL A 54 -8.62 -16.88 10.79
C VAL A 54 -7.68 -15.72 11.08
N GLY A 55 -6.38 -15.86 10.74
CA GLY A 55 -5.39 -14.80 10.87
C GLY A 55 -5.70 -13.59 9.99
N GLU A 56 -6.18 -13.80 8.76
CA GLU A 56 -6.56 -12.72 7.85
C GLU A 56 -7.71 -11.87 8.41
N LEU A 57 -8.77 -12.54 8.91
CA LEU A 57 -9.91 -11.87 9.51
C LEU A 57 -9.54 -11.14 10.81
N ALA A 58 -8.70 -11.74 11.66
CA ALA A 58 -8.22 -11.12 12.89
C ALA A 58 -7.37 -9.88 12.64
N PHE A 59 -6.55 -9.90 11.58
CA PHE A 59 -5.63 -8.81 11.25
C PHE A 59 -6.18 -7.81 10.23
N LEU A 60 -7.41 -7.99 9.77
CA LEU A 60 -8.04 -7.14 8.78
C LEU A 60 -8.06 -5.66 9.18
N GLY A 61 -8.39 -5.37 10.44
CA GLY A 61 -8.45 -4.01 10.98
C GLY A 61 -7.10 -3.42 11.38
N PHE A 62 -6.10 -4.24 11.66
CA PHE A 62 -4.80 -3.73 12.14
C PHE A 62 -3.99 -3.02 11.06
N GLY A 63 -4.22 -3.30 9.77
CA GLY A 63 -3.59 -2.59 8.65
C GLY A 63 -4.11 -1.16 8.44
N VAL A 64 -5.12 -0.76 9.20
CA VAL A 64 -5.92 0.46 9.02
C VAL A 64 -5.66 1.48 10.15
N SER A 65 -4.60 1.33 10.91
CA SER A 65 -4.29 2.16 12.07
C SER A 65 -4.28 3.65 11.74
N SER A 66 -5.25 4.39 12.26
CA SER A 66 -5.29 5.85 12.23
C SER A 66 -4.30 6.43 13.25
N GLY A 67 -3.32 7.17 12.74
CA GLY A 67 -2.51 8.12 13.50
C GLY A 67 -1.83 7.62 14.78
N GLY A 68 -0.62 7.06 14.67
CA GLY A 68 0.30 6.91 15.80
C GLY A 68 0.31 5.55 16.50
N SER A 69 -0.60 4.62 16.21
CA SER A 69 -0.51 3.25 16.69
C SER A 69 0.29 2.40 15.71
N VAL A 70 1.20 1.58 16.23
CA VAL A 70 1.99 0.64 15.44
C VAL A 70 1.31 -0.73 15.56
N PRO A 71 0.58 -1.20 14.53
CA PRO A 71 -0.14 -2.47 14.61
C PRO A 71 0.82 -3.66 14.65
N PRO A 72 0.43 -4.78 15.27
CA PRO A 72 1.21 -6.01 15.20
C PRO A 72 1.32 -6.51 13.75
N ASN A 73 2.42 -7.19 13.42
CA ASN A 73 2.73 -7.59 12.06
C ASN A 73 2.04 -8.90 11.66
N PRO A 74 1.39 -8.96 10.47
CA PRO A 74 0.71 -10.16 10.00
C PRO A 74 1.62 -11.38 9.75
N VAL A 75 2.93 -11.21 9.71
CA VAL A 75 3.91 -12.31 9.64
C VAL A 75 3.81 -13.22 10.89
N GLY A 76 3.45 -12.66 12.05
CA GLY A 76 3.20 -13.45 13.26
C GLY A 76 2.21 -14.58 13.00
N PRO A 77 0.92 -14.28 12.76
CA PRO A 77 -0.06 -15.33 12.47
C PRO A 77 0.18 -16.03 11.13
N GLY A 78 0.58 -15.31 10.09
CA GLY A 78 0.73 -15.87 8.76
C GLY A 78 1.87 -16.88 8.60
N ILE A 79 2.96 -16.73 9.36
CA ILE A 79 4.10 -17.66 9.32
C ILE A 79 4.19 -18.43 10.63
N ILE A 80 4.37 -17.76 11.76
CA ILE A 80 4.61 -18.45 13.06
C ILE A 80 3.35 -19.17 13.50
N GLY A 81 2.17 -18.53 13.39
CA GLY A 81 0.90 -19.15 13.69
C GLY A 81 0.65 -20.40 12.83
N ALA A 82 0.97 -20.34 11.54
CA ALA A 82 0.83 -21.49 10.64
C ALA A 82 1.80 -22.64 11.00
N ILE A 83 3.04 -22.32 11.36
CA ILE A 83 4.00 -23.33 11.86
C ILE A 83 3.44 -23.99 13.11
N ILE A 84 2.99 -23.20 14.10
CA ILE A 84 2.44 -23.73 15.36
C ILE A 84 1.20 -24.59 15.09
N ALA A 85 0.24 -24.10 14.30
CA ALA A 85 -1.00 -24.81 14.01
C ALA A 85 -0.75 -26.17 13.33
N ILE A 86 0.23 -26.26 12.42
CA ILE A 86 0.54 -27.48 11.69
C ILE A 86 1.37 -28.44 12.55
N THR A 87 2.43 -27.95 13.20
CA THR A 87 3.38 -28.84 13.90
C THR A 87 2.88 -29.32 15.24
N MET A 88 2.00 -28.55 15.91
CA MET A 88 1.46 -28.90 17.24
C MET A 88 0.00 -29.37 17.20
N LYS A 89 -0.53 -29.67 16.02
CA LYS A 89 -1.88 -30.19 15.82
C LYS A 89 -2.12 -31.49 16.64
N GLU A 90 -1.15 -32.39 16.64
CA GLU A 90 -1.20 -33.65 17.42
C GLU A 90 -1.13 -33.43 18.94
N SER A 91 -0.52 -32.30 19.36
CA SER A 91 -0.46 -31.88 20.77
C SER A 91 -1.74 -31.16 21.24
N GLY A 92 -2.80 -31.11 20.39
CA GLY A 92 -4.10 -30.54 20.73
C GLY A 92 -4.18 -29.02 20.58
N VAL A 93 -3.22 -28.38 19.94
CA VAL A 93 -3.26 -26.92 19.64
C VAL A 93 -4.15 -26.73 18.42
N ASP A 94 -5.30 -26.09 18.62
CA ASP A 94 -6.19 -25.69 17.53
C ASP A 94 -5.72 -24.38 16.86
N VAL A 95 -6.35 -24.02 15.75
CA VAL A 95 -6.00 -22.83 14.95
C VAL A 95 -6.19 -21.53 15.74
N ASP A 96 -7.21 -21.46 16.60
CA ASP A 96 -7.50 -20.27 17.41
C ASP A 96 -6.45 -20.08 18.51
N ALA A 97 -6.00 -21.17 19.15
CA ALA A 97 -4.89 -21.13 20.10
C ALA A 97 -3.57 -20.77 19.40
N ALA A 98 -3.30 -21.32 18.21
CA ALA A 98 -2.12 -20.97 17.42
C ALA A 98 -2.12 -19.48 17.02
N LEU A 99 -3.28 -18.90 16.70
CA LEU A 99 -3.43 -17.46 16.46
C LEU A 99 -3.01 -16.66 17.69
N ALA A 100 -3.54 -17.04 18.87
CA ALA A 100 -3.24 -16.34 20.12
C ALA A 100 -1.74 -16.45 20.49
N TYR A 101 -1.14 -17.63 20.34
CA TYR A 101 0.30 -17.83 20.58
C TYR A 101 1.19 -17.05 19.61
N SER A 102 0.72 -16.80 18.40
CA SER A 102 1.47 -16.04 17.40
C SER A 102 1.51 -14.53 17.66
N PHE A 103 0.59 -14.00 18.48
CA PHE A 103 0.42 -12.57 18.70
C PHE A 103 1.65 -11.87 19.33
N PRO A 104 2.31 -12.41 20.38
CA PRO A 104 3.54 -11.82 20.90
C PRO A 104 4.65 -11.70 19.85
N PHE A 105 4.75 -12.70 18.96
CA PHE A 105 5.71 -12.67 17.84
C PHE A 105 5.34 -11.61 16.80
N ALA A 106 4.06 -11.40 16.53
CA ALA A 106 3.60 -10.34 15.65
C ALA A 106 4.04 -8.96 16.14
N VAL A 107 3.99 -8.73 17.46
CA VAL A 107 4.47 -7.48 18.10
C VAL A 107 5.99 -7.38 17.99
N LEU A 108 6.74 -8.45 18.30
CA LEU A 108 8.19 -8.48 18.21
C LEU A 108 8.69 -8.22 16.79
N ILE A 109 8.08 -8.86 15.79
CA ILE A 109 8.40 -8.65 14.37
C ILE A 109 8.16 -7.20 13.98
N GLN A 110 7.09 -6.57 14.48
CA GLN A 110 6.82 -5.17 14.20
C GLN A 110 7.90 -4.24 14.79
N PHE A 111 8.43 -4.53 15.96
CA PHE A 111 9.58 -3.79 16.50
C PHE A 111 10.83 -3.92 15.62
N LEU A 112 11.11 -5.12 15.09
CA LEU A 112 12.23 -5.32 14.15
C LEU A 112 12.06 -4.50 12.88
N ILE A 113 10.84 -4.47 12.31
CA ILE A 113 10.52 -3.67 11.12
C ILE A 113 10.68 -2.16 11.40
N THR A 114 10.20 -1.70 12.56
CA THR A 114 10.39 -0.31 13.00
C THR A 114 11.88 0.03 13.13
N GLY A 115 12.68 -0.91 13.64
CA GLY A 115 14.15 -0.79 13.70
C GLY A 115 14.77 -0.64 12.31
N ILE A 116 14.33 -1.41 11.32
CA ILE A 116 14.80 -1.30 9.93
C ILE A 116 14.49 0.09 9.37
N TYR A 117 13.28 0.61 9.54
CA TYR A 117 12.89 1.94 9.05
C TYR A 117 13.70 3.05 9.73
N THR A 118 13.95 2.92 11.04
CA THR A 118 14.80 3.84 11.82
C THR A 118 16.23 3.83 11.31
N PHE A 119 16.82 2.64 11.11
CA PHE A 119 18.16 2.49 10.53
C PHE A 119 18.25 3.10 9.12
N SER A 120 17.23 2.85 8.29
CA SER A 120 17.18 3.37 6.92
C SER A 120 17.10 4.90 6.88
N THR A 121 16.65 5.56 7.94
CA THR A 121 16.67 7.03 8.05
C THR A 121 18.09 7.59 7.97
N GLY A 122 19.07 6.92 8.58
CA GLY A 122 20.47 7.32 8.51
C GLY A 122 21.10 7.22 7.11
N LEU A 123 20.43 6.55 6.16
CA LEU A 123 20.91 6.42 4.79
C LEU A 123 20.51 7.59 3.89
N VAL A 124 19.56 8.44 4.32
CA VAL A 124 19.05 9.57 3.50
C VAL A 124 20.17 10.57 3.20
N ALA A 125 20.85 11.06 4.23
CA ALA A 125 21.95 12.02 4.07
C ALA A 125 23.09 11.45 3.22
N LYS A 126 23.41 10.16 3.39
CA LYS A 126 24.42 9.47 2.58
C LYS A 126 24.01 9.31 1.12
N ALA A 127 22.71 9.15 0.87
CA ALA A 127 22.16 9.06 -0.47
C ALA A 127 22.21 10.42 -1.19
N GLU A 128 21.91 11.51 -0.48
CA GLU A 128 22.06 12.88 -0.99
C GLU A 128 23.53 13.19 -1.32
N GLU A 129 24.46 12.89 -0.41
CA GLU A 129 25.90 13.02 -0.65
C GLU A 129 26.36 12.19 -1.88
N ALA A 130 25.82 10.97 -2.04
CA ALA A 130 26.14 10.13 -3.19
C ALA A 130 25.65 10.77 -4.51
N VAL A 131 24.50 11.46 -4.51
CA VAL A 131 24.01 12.22 -5.67
C VAL A 131 24.89 13.42 -5.97
N GLU A 132 25.29 14.18 -4.96
CA GLU A 132 26.20 15.33 -5.10
C GLU A 132 27.54 14.94 -5.72
N LYS A 133 28.09 13.80 -5.30
CA LYS A 133 29.36 13.25 -5.83
C LYS A 133 29.21 12.51 -7.16
N GLY A 134 27.99 12.36 -7.69
CA GLY A 134 27.73 11.60 -8.93
C GLY A 134 27.83 10.08 -8.77
N HIS A 135 27.81 9.57 -7.54
CA HIS A 135 27.89 8.13 -7.27
C HIS A 135 26.52 7.44 -7.36
N TYR A 136 25.90 7.44 -8.54
CA TYR A 136 24.55 6.98 -8.77
C TYR A 136 24.28 5.50 -8.43
N LYS A 137 25.31 4.64 -8.53
CA LYS A 137 25.18 3.23 -8.11
C LYS A 137 24.94 3.12 -6.59
N ARG A 138 25.68 3.92 -5.79
CA ARG A 138 25.51 3.97 -4.34
C ARG A 138 24.14 4.55 -3.95
N PHE A 139 23.73 5.64 -4.60
CA PHE A 139 22.40 6.19 -4.41
C PHE A 139 21.30 5.13 -4.64
N ARG A 140 21.36 4.41 -5.77
CA ARG A 140 20.36 3.37 -6.09
C ARG A 140 20.38 2.20 -5.11
N LEU A 141 21.54 1.81 -4.59
CA LEU A 141 21.63 0.80 -3.54
C LEU A 141 20.94 1.27 -2.25
N MET A 142 21.20 2.52 -1.82
CA MET A 142 20.55 3.10 -0.63
C MET A 142 19.03 3.27 -0.82
N ALA A 143 18.59 3.68 -2.00
CA ALA A 143 17.17 3.81 -2.34
C ALA A 143 16.42 2.47 -2.42
N ASN A 144 17.12 1.33 -2.43
CA ASN A 144 16.54 -0.01 -2.36
C ASN A 144 17.00 -0.78 -1.10
N SER A 145 17.58 -0.10 -0.10
CA SER A 145 18.13 -0.76 1.07
C SER A 145 17.09 -1.46 1.92
N THR A 146 15.90 -0.86 2.06
CA THR A 146 14.84 -1.38 2.92
C THR A 146 14.32 -2.72 2.39
N ILE A 147 14.16 -2.90 1.07
CA ILE A 147 13.72 -4.19 0.53
C ILE A 147 14.79 -5.27 0.72
N ILE A 148 16.07 -4.92 0.61
CA ILE A 148 17.18 -5.87 0.86
C ILE A 148 17.16 -6.32 2.32
N LEU A 149 17.00 -5.37 3.25
CA LEU A 149 16.89 -5.67 4.68
C LEU A 149 15.65 -6.54 4.98
N PHE A 150 14.52 -6.26 4.32
CA PHE A 150 13.30 -7.06 4.48
C PHE A 150 13.48 -8.51 4.02
N ILE A 151 14.17 -8.74 2.90
CA ILE A 151 14.48 -10.11 2.45
C ILE A 151 15.34 -10.83 3.49
N CYS A 152 16.42 -10.19 3.94
CA CYS A 152 17.36 -10.80 4.90
C CYS A 152 16.69 -11.07 6.26
N VAL A 153 15.99 -10.08 6.80
CA VAL A 153 15.33 -10.20 8.11
C VAL A 153 14.13 -11.15 8.03
N GLY A 154 13.35 -11.09 6.94
CA GLY A 154 12.26 -12.04 6.71
C GLY A 154 12.74 -13.48 6.61
N PHE A 155 13.85 -13.71 5.89
CA PHE A 155 14.49 -15.04 5.85
C PHE A 155 14.87 -15.50 7.25
N LEU A 156 15.54 -14.65 8.04
CA LEU A 156 15.94 -14.99 9.41
C LEU A 156 14.74 -15.29 10.30
N ILE A 157 13.69 -14.49 10.24
CA ILE A 157 12.47 -14.71 11.03
C ILE A 157 11.86 -16.07 10.70
N GLY A 158 11.61 -16.35 9.42
CA GLY A 158 10.99 -17.61 9.00
C GLY A 158 11.88 -18.84 9.29
N PHE A 159 13.17 -18.72 9.01
CA PHE A 159 14.13 -19.79 9.28
C PHE A 159 14.25 -20.10 10.77
N VAL A 160 14.43 -19.09 11.62
CA VAL A 160 14.56 -19.28 13.07
C VAL A 160 13.26 -19.82 13.66
N ALA A 161 12.10 -19.31 13.23
CA ALA A 161 10.81 -19.81 13.70
C ALA A 161 10.61 -21.29 13.37
N ALA A 162 10.97 -21.74 12.17
CA ALA A 162 10.89 -23.12 11.75
C ALA A 162 11.95 -24.01 12.43
N PHE A 163 13.18 -23.50 12.56
CA PHE A 163 14.27 -24.26 13.16
C PHE A 163 14.11 -24.48 14.68
N GLN A 164 13.45 -23.53 15.36
CA GLN A 164 13.25 -23.56 16.82
C GLN A 164 11.88 -24.08 17.24
N VAL A 165 11.20 -24.85 16.37
CA VAL A 165 9.86 -25.40 16.66
C VAL A 165 9.81 -26.20 17.97
N GLU A 166 10.82 -27.04 18.25
CA GLU A 166 10.89 -27.80 19.51
C GLU A 166 10.98 -26.87 20.74
N SER A 167 11.73 -25.79 20.65
CA SER A 167 11.82 -24.82 21.75
C SER A 167 10.52 -24.07 21.95
N LEU A 168 9.81 -23.78 20.86
CA LEU A 168 8.49 -23.18 20.87
C LEU A 168 7.47 -24.14 21.53
N GLU A 169 7.49 -25.43 21.18
CA GLU A 169 6.64 -26.45 21.78
C GLU A 169 6.90 -26.60 23.28
N LYS A 170 8.17 -26.65 23.70
CA LYS A 170 8.53 -26.67 25.14
C LYS A 170 8.04 -25.42 25.87
N LEU A 171 8.10 -24.26 25.25
CA LEU A 171 7.63 -22.99 25.82
C LEU A 171 6.10 -22.99 25.97
N ILE A 172 5.37 -23.47 24.97
CA ILE A 172 3.90 -23.58 24.99
C ILE A 172 3.45 -24.61 26.05
N ASN A 173 4.14 -25.74 26.14
CA ASN A 173 3.83 -26.78 27.13
C ASN A 173 4.13 -26.39 28.60
N LEU A 174 4.89 -25.31 28.82
CA LEU A 174 5.08 -24.70 30.15
C LEU A 174 3.89 -23.80 30.55
N ILE A 175 3.02 -23.44 29.60
CA ILE A 175 1.87 -22.61 29.88
C ILE A 175 0.78 -23.44 30.53
N PRO A 176 0.25 -23.06 31.70
CA PRO A 176 -0.83 -23.77 32.38
C PRO A 176 -2.08 -23.87 31.48
N ASP A 177 -2.83 -24.98 31.59
CA ASP A 177 -4.02 -25.25 30.77
C ASP A 177 -5.08 -24.16 30.81
N TRP A 178 -5.26 -23.52 31.97
CA TRP A 178 -6.22 -22.40 32.08
C TRP A 178 -5.80 -21.15 31.27
N VAL A 179 -4.50 -20.91 31.14
CA VAL A 179 -3.97 -19.81 30.27
C VAL A 179 -4.17 -20.19 28.82
N THR A 180 -3.87 -21.43 28.45
CA THR A 180 -4.07 -21.94 27.09
C THR A 180 -5.54 -21.84 26.66
N ALA A 181 -6.47 -22.24 27.52
CA ALA A 181 -7.91 -22.12 27.32
C ALA A 181 -8.34 -20.65 27.19
N GLY A 182 -7.77 -19.79 28.03
CA GLY A 182 -8.00 -18.33 27.96
C GLY A 182 -7.49 -17.71 26.66
N LEU A 183 -6.29 -18.09 26.20
CA LEU A 183 -5.70 -17.66 24.94
C LEU A 183 -6.50 -18.16 23.73
N GLY A 184 -6.95 -19.42 23.74
CA GLY A 184 -7.83 -19.96 22.70
C GLY A 184 -9.16 -19.20 22.62
N THR A 185 -9.74 -18.83 23.77
CA THR A 185 -10.94 -17.98 23.81
C THR A 185 -10.66 -16.57 23.27
N ALA A 186 -9.52 -15.99 23.63
CA ALA A 186 -9.08 -14.70 23.10
C ALA A 186 -8.85 -14.76 21.58
N GLY A 187 -8.26 -15.86 21.06
CA GLY A 187 -8.08 -16.12 19.63
C GLY A 187 -9.40 -16.05 18.85
N LYS A 188 -10.45 -16.67 19.39
CA LYS A 188 -11.80 -16.65 18.79
C LYS A 188 -12.45 -15.26 18.72
N ILE A 189 -12.05 -14.34 19.59
CA ILE A 189 -12.55 -12.97 19.64
C ILE A 189 -11.75 -12.05 18.68
N LEU A 190 -10.50 -12.38 18.37
CA LEU A 190 -9.63 -11.54 17.54
C LEU A 190 -10.24 -11.15 16.16
N PRO A 191 -10.89 -12.05 15.41
CA PRO A 191 -11.56 -11.67 14.17
C PRO A 191 -12.64 -10.58 14.37
N ALA A 192 -13.43 -10.69 15.44
CA ALA A 192 -14.44 -9.67 15.78
C ALA A 192 -13.80 -8.32 16.13
N VAL A 193 -12.66 -8.32 16.83
CA VAL A 193 -11.86 -7.10 17.09
C VAL A 193 -11.35 -6.52 15.78
N GLY A 194 -10.84 -7.35 14.85
CA GLY A 194 -10.39 -6.92 13.54
C GLY A 194 -11.49 -6.20 12.75
N PHE A 195 -12.69 -6.78 12.70
CA PHE A 195 -13.86 -6.13 12.09
C PHE A 195 -14.27 -4.85 12.81
N ALA A 196 -14.29 -4.85 14.13
CA ALA A 196 -14.63 -3.65 14.91
C ALA A 196 -13.67 -2.49 14.60
N VAL A 197 -12.37 -2.75 14.55
CA VAL A 197 -11.35 -1.74 14.23
C VAL A 197 -11.57 -1.16 12.84
N ILE A 198 -11.82 -1.98 11.82
CA ILE A 198 -12.07 -1.46 10.47
C ILE A 198 -13.38 -0.66 10.41
N LEU A 199 -14.42 -1.11 11.09
CA LEU A 199 -15.71 -0.42 11.15
C LEU A 199 -15.60 0.95 11.82
N THR A 200 -14.75 1.13 12.85
CA THR A 200 -14.56 2.45 13.48
C THR A 200 -14.07 3.52 12.52
N VAL A 201 -13.37 3.13 11.45
CA VAL A 201 -12.86 4.04 10.44
C VAL A 201 -13.84 4.22 9.28
N MET A 202 -14.57 3.15 8.90
CA MET A 202 -15.49 3.15 7.74
C MET A 202 -16.87 3.72 8.07
N VAL A 203 -17.34 3.60 9.32
CA VAL A 203 -18.68 4.00 9.68
C VAL A 203 -18.77 5.51 9.85
N SER A 204 -19.55 6.14 9.01
CA SER A 204 -19.96 7.54 9.08
C SER A 204 -21.49 7.61 9.18
N ARG A 205 -22.05 8.78 9.43
CA ARG A 205 -23.53 8.97 9.46
C ARG A 205 -24.19 8.50 8.19
N GLU A 206 -23.53 8.61 7.07
CA GLU A 206 -24.05 8.24 5.74
C GLU A 206 -23.96 6.73 5.49
N THR A 207 -22.96 6.04 6.07
CA THR A 207 -22.72 4.61 5.86
C THR A 207 -23.39 3.69 6.88
N VAL A 208 -23.93 4.24 8.00
CA VAL A 208 -24.67 3.47 9.02
C VAL A 208 -25.81 2.60 8.44
N PRO A 209 -26.64 3.06 7.48
CA PRO A 209 -27.68 2.22 6.89
C PRO A 209 -27.13 0.94 6.22
N PHE A 210 -25.95 1.03 5.59
CA PHE A 210 -25.31 -0.12 4.95
C PHE A 210 -24.75 -1.14 5.95
N LEU A 211 -24.37 -0.69 7.16
CA LEU A 211 -24.00 -1.58 8.26
C LEU A 211 -25.18 -2.48 8.66
N PHE A 212 -26.36 -1.87 8.86
CA PHE A 212 -27.57 -2.64 9.17
C PHE A 212 -27.99 -3.56 8.02
N LEU A 213 -27.91 -3.09 6.79
CA LEU A 213 -28.24 -3.89 5.61
C LEU A 213 -27.34 -5.12 5.51
N GLY A 214 -26.03 -4.98 5.69
CA GLY A 214 -25.06 -6.07 5.69
C GLY A 214 -25.36 -7.07 6.81
N TYR A 215 -25.59 -6.59 8.04
CA TYR A 215 -25.93 -7.44 9.18
C TYR A 215 -27.20 -8.25 8.95
N VAL A 216 -28.28 -7.62 8.49
CA VAL A 216 -29.55 -8.28 8.20
C VAL A 216 -29.38 -9.34 7.09
N SER A 217 -28.64 -8.99 6.03
CA SER A 217 -28.39 -9.91 4.92
C SER A 217 -27.61 -11.16 5.36
N ALA A 218 -26.63 -11.02 6.25
CA ALA A 218 -25.87 -12.14 6.78
C ALA A 218 -26.68 -12.94 7.83
N ALA A 219 -27.22 -12.25 8.85
CA ALA A 219 -27.79 -12.90 10.05
C ALA A 219 -29.21 -13.45 9.80
N TYR A 220 -30.02 -12.80 8.99
CA TYR A 220 -31.43 -13.19 8.80
C TYR A 220 -31.73 -13.77 7.43
N LEU A 221 -31.00 -13.35 6.37
CA LEU A 221 -31.22 -13.88 5.02
C LEU A 221 -30.24 -15.01 4.67
N GLY A 222 -29.22 -15.25 5.49
CA GLY A 222 -28.20 -16.29 5.26
C GLY A 222 -27.44 -16.10 3.95
N MET A 223 -27.30 -14.84 3.48
CA MET A 223 -26.61 -14.58 2.22
C MET A 223 -25.10 -14.83 2.36
N PRO A 224 -24.48 -15.53 1.41
CA PRO A 224 -23.03 -15.68 1.40
C PRO A 224 -22.34 -14.31 1.21
N VAL A 225 -21.13 -14.15 1.77
CA VAL A 225 -20.36 -12.89 1.76
C VAL A 225 -20.23 -12.31 0.35
N ILE A 226 -20.02 -13.17 -0.66
CA ILE A 226 -19.93 -12.75 -2.07
C ILE A 226 -21.24 -12.09 -2.53
N GLY A 227 -22.40 -12.65 -2.16
CA GLY A 227 -23.70 -12.08 -2.49
C GLY A 227 -23.90 -10.71 -1.86
N ILE A 228 -23.52 -10.55 -0.58
CA ILE A 228 -23.58 -9.27 0.12
C ILE A 228 -22.66 -8.25 -0.53
N ALA A 229 -21.43 -8.65 -0.89
CA ALA A 229 -20.46 -7.77 -1.56
C ALA A 229 -20.95 -7.29 -2.93
N LEU A 230 -21.55 -8.17 -3.73
CA LEU A 230 -22.13 -7.81 -5.03
C LEU A 230 -23.34 -6.87 -4.90
N ALA A 231 -24.22 -7.13 -3.93
CA ALA A 231 -25.36 -6.26 -3.65
C ALA A 231 -24.89 -4.86 -3.20
N ALA A 232 -23.94 -4.81 -2.27
CA ALA A 232 -23.35 -3.56 -1.79
C ALA A 232 -22.65 -2.78 -2.92
N ALA A 233 -21.92 -3.48 -3.80
CA ALA A 233 -21.26 -2.86 -4.97
C ALA A 233 -22.31 -2.27 -5.94
N ALA A 234 -23.45 -2.93 -6.16
CA ALA A 234 -24.53 -2.41 -7.00
C ALA A 234 -25.12 -1.10 -6.42
N PHE A 235 -25.37 -1.05 -5.11
CA PHE A 235 -25.85 0.17 -4.44
C PHE A 235 -24.81 1.29 -4.50
N ALA A 236 -23.53 0.99 -4.25
CA ALA A 236 -22.45 1.96 -4.32
C ALA A 236 -22.30 2.55 -5.74
N LEU A 237 -22.43 1.73 -6.79
CA LEU A 237 -22.44 2.20 -8.18
C LEU A 237 -23.64 3.08 -8.49
N MET A 238 -24.83 2.75 -7.98
CA MET A 238 -26.02 3.59 -8.16
C MET A 238 -25.82 4.97 -7.52
N ASP A 239 -25.29 5.02 -6.31
CA ASP A 239 -25.04 6.27 -5.59
C ASP A 239 -23.94 7.10 -6.30
N PHE A 240 -22.87 6.48 -6.71
CA PHE A 240 -21.80 7.10 -7.51
C PHE A 240 -22.33 7.75 -8.79
N PHE A 241 -23.15 7.04 -9.58
CA PHE A 241 -23.73 7.61 -10.81
C PHE A 241 -24.75 8.71 -10.53
N ARG A 242 -25.41 8.67 -9.38
CA ARG A 242 -26.32 9.74 -8.94
C ARG A 242 -25.56 11.02 -8.60
N ASP A 243 -24.46 10.89 -7.85
CA ASP A 243 -23.61 12.03 -7.47
C ASP A 243 -22.91 12.66 -8.68
N MET A 244 -22.43 11.85 -9.63
CA MET A 244 -21.87 12.37 -10.89
C MET A 244 -22.87 13.23 -11.67
N ARG A 245 -24.15 12.88 -11.67
CA ARG A 245 -25.21 13.70 -12.32
C ARG A 245 -25.45 15.00 -11.57
N GLY A 246 -25.41 14.99 -10.24
CA GLY A 246 -25.56 16.17 -9.39
C GLY A 246 -24.40 17.15 -9.55
N SER A 247 -23.17 16.64 -9.55
CA SER A 247 -21.94 17.45 -9.69
C SER A 247 -21.83 18.09 -11.08
N ALA A 248 -22.19 17.38 -12.14
CA ALA A 248 -22.17 17.93 -13.50
C ALA A 248 -23.13 19.14 -13.68
N VAL A 249 -24.24 19.16 -12.94
CA VAL A 249 -25.21 20.27 -12.97
C VAL A 249 -24.70 21.48 -12.19
N SER A 250 -24.00 21.26 -11.03
CA SER A 250 -23.44 22.35 -10.24
C SER A 250 -22.21 22.99 -10.89
N GLU A 251 -21.34 22.20 -11.56
CA GLU A 251 -20.19 22.72 -12.29
C GLU A 251 -20.59 23.63 -13.48
N LEU A 252 -21.67 23.32 -14.16
CA LEU A 252 -22.21 24.17 -15.23
C LEU A 252 -22.74 25.52 -14.70
N GLN A 253 -23.23 25.58 -13.46
CA GLN A 253 -23.66 26.81 -12.81
C GLN A 253 -22.48 27.65 -12.30
N ASP A 254 -21.45 27.02 -11.72
CA ASP A 254 -20.24 27.70 -11.22
C ASP A 254 -19.34 28.24 -12.35
N GLN A 255 -19.22 27.53 -13.48
CA GLN A 255 -18.47 28.00 -14.64
C GLN A 255 -19.06 29.28 -15.24
N ASN A 256 -20.37 29.45 -15.21
CA ASN A 256 -21.02 30.68 -15.69
C ASN A 256 -20.78 31.90 -14.76
N GLN A 257 -20.60 31.70 -13.47
CA GLN A 257 -20.25 32.78 -12.52
C GLN A 257 -18.75 33.14 -12.52
N GLN A 258 -17.85 32.16 -12.67
CA GLN A 258 -16.40 32.37 -12.67
C GLN A 258 -15.89 33.05 -13.95
N ASN A 259 -16.49 32.81 -15.10
CA ASN A 259 -16.09 33.45 -16.36
C ASN A 259 -16.34 34.98 -16.38
N GLN A 260 -17.15 35.50 -15.48
CA GLN A 260 -17.39 36.93 -15.35
C GLN A 260 -16.38 37.65 -14.43
N MET A 261 -15.70 36.96 -13.50
CA MET A 261 -14.77 37.57 -12.54
C MET A 261 -13.27 37.51 -12.91
N SER A 262 -12.88 36.76 -13.94
CA SER A 262 -11.47 36.43 -14.19
C SER A 262 -10.75 37.25 -15.27
N ARG A 263 -11.26 38.39 -15.69
CA ARG A 263 -10.62 39.22 -16.74
C ARG A 263 -9.67 40.34 -16.25
N GLY A 264 -9.24 40.32 -15.03
CA GLY A 264 -8.37 41.34 -14.46
C GLY A 264 -7.07 40.81 -13.89
N ASN A 265 -5.98 41.11 -14.57
CA ASN A 265 -4.57 41.18 -14.09
C ASN A 265 -3.95 39.92 -13.43
N LEU A 266 -2.98 39.33 -14.13
CA LEU A 266 -1.62 39.08 -13.58
C LEU A 266 -0.72 38.43 -14.66
N LYS A 267 0.13 39.26 -15.28
CA LYS A 267 1.33 38.78 -15.98
C LYS A 267 2.48 38.87 -14.99
N GLU A 268 2.91 37.77 -14.42
CA GLU A 268 4.14 37.71 -13.65
C GLU A 268 5.02 36.56 -14.15
N ASN A 269 6.33 36.82 -14.25
CA ASN A 269 7.34 36.08 -14.96
C ASN A 269 7.55 34.64 -14.43
N ILE A 270 7.15 33.63 -15.19
CA ILE A 270 7.66 32.27 -15.02
C ILE A 270 9.10 32.25 -15.56
N LYS A 271 10.09 32.08 -14.70
CA LYS A 271 11.43 31.71 -15.12
C LYS A 271 11.39 30.30 -15.74
N MET A 272 11.41 30.25 -17.07
CA MET A 272 11.63 28.96 -17.75
C MET A 272 13.04 28.47 -17.44
N GLU A 273 13.16 27.25 -16.93
CA GLU A 273 14.45 26.61 -16.70
C GLU A 273 15.14 26.35 -18.04
N THR A 274 16.34 26.91 -18.20
CA THR A 274 17.24 26.63 -19.33
C THR A 274 17.99 25.32 -18.99
N GLY A 275 17.94 24.31 -19.87
CA GLY A 275 18.67 23.04 -19.67
C GLY A 275 17.81 21.78 -19.81
N VAL A 276 16.49 21.92 -19.94
CA VAL A 276 15.57 20.78 -20.12
C VAL A 276 15.54 20.36 -21.59
N CYS A 277 15.90 19.11 -21.86
CA CYS A 277 15.69 18.50 -23.18
C CYS A 277 14.21 18.14 -23.36
N ARG A 278 13.49 18.93 -24.15
CA ARG A 278 12.06 18.70 -24.41
C ARG A 278 11.86 17.42 -25.24
N LEU A 279 11.12 16.49 -24.68
CA LEU A 279 10.74 15.25 -25.35
C LEU A 279 9.48 15.44 -26.19
N SER A 280 9.39 14.73 -27.32
CA SER A 280 8.14 14.63 -28.06
C SER A 280 7.05 13.99 -27.22
N GLU A 281 5.79 14.31 -27.50
CA GLU A 281 4.64 13.82 -26.71
C GLU A 281 4.60 12.28 -26.64
N ALA A 282 4.88 11.60 -27.74
CA ALA A 282 4.94 10.14 -27.79
C ALA A 282 6.03 9.56 -26.86
N ASN A 283 7.21 10.18 -26.83
CA ASN A 283 8.32 9.78 -25.98
C ASN A 283 8.02 10.08 -24.51
N LEU A 284 7.43 11.22 -24.22
CA LEU A 284 7.02 11.61 -22.87
C LEU A 284 5.98 10.64 -22.33
N ARG A 285 4.95 10.29 -23.10
CA ARG A 285 3.91 9.33 -22.69
C ARG A 285 4.47 7.93 -22.47
N ARG A 286 5.40 7.49 -23.33
CA ARG A 286 6.10 6.21 -23.13
C ARG A 286 6.92 6.22 -21.84
N LEU A 287 7.55 7.36 -21.54
CA LEU A 287 8.35 7.52 -20.33
C LEU A 287 7.46 7.56 -19.07
N SER A 288 6.33 8.26 -19.11
CA SER A 288 5.32 8.30 -18.06
C SER A 288 4.85 6.89 -17.69
N ARG A 289 4.45 6.06 -18.66
CA ARG A 289 4.03 4.67 -18.44
C ARG A 289 5.13 3.81 -17.80
N LYS A 290 6.39 3.97 -18.26
CA LYS A 290 7.53 3.25 -17.65
C LYS A 290 7.78 3.69 -16.20
N THR A 291 7.60 4.97 -15.91
CA THR A 291 7.75 5.51 -14.55
C THR A 291 6.59 5.03 -13.67
N ALA A 292 5.36 4.98 -14.19
CA ALA A 292 4.20 4.44 -13.49
C ALA A 292 4.38 2.97 -13.11
N PHE A 293 4.94 2.13 -14.00
CA PHE A 293 5.27 0.74 -13.65
C PHE A 293 6.27 0.66 -12.49
N ARG A 294 7.21 1.61 -12.39
CA ARG A 294 8.17 1.65 -11.26
C ARG A 294 7.52 2.07 -9.92
N ALA A 295 6.26 2.51 -9.92
CA ALA A 295 5.52 2.82 -8.70
C ALA A 295 5.40 1.62 -7.73
N TYR A 296 5.51 0.38 -8.24
CA TYR A 296 5.61 -0.81 -7.38
C TYR A 296 6.81 -0.78 -6.42
N PHE A 297 7.81 0.02 -6.70
CA PHE A 297 9.03 0.13 -5.90
C PHE A 297 9.06 1.37 -5.00
N LEU A 298 7.89 2.02 -4.80
CA LEU A 298 7.83 3.26 -4.03
C LEU A 298 8.32 3.10 -2.58
N GLN A 299 8.03 1.98 -1.94
CA GLN A 299 8.38 1.77 -0.54
C GLN A 299 9.72 1.06 -0.34
N ASN A 300 10.48 0.75 -1.41
CA ASN A 300 11.77 0.03 -1.33
C ASN A 300 12.85 0.72 -0.48
N GLY A 301 12.78 2.03 -0.35
CA GLY A 301 13.68 2.85 0.47
C GLY A 301 12.91 3.63 1.54
N TYR A 302 11.76 3.09 2.00
CA TYR A 302 10.96 3.71 3.05
C TYR A 302 11.78 3.88 4.34
N ASN A 303 11.64 5.05 4.95
CA ASN A 303 12.33 5.42 6.19
C ASN A 303 11.54 6.54 6.90
N TYR A 304 11.81 6.79 8.17
CA TYR A 304 11.10 7.83 8.92
C TYR A 304 11.63 9.25 8.69
N GLY A 305 12.75 9.45 7.97
CA GLY A 305 13.32 10.77 7.72
C GLY A 305 12.60 11.53 6.61
N ASN A 306 12.39 10.89 5.46
CA ASN A 306 11.69 11.48 4.33
C ASN A 306 10.64 10.55 3.70
N TYR A 307 10.24 9.51 4.45
CA TYR A 307 9.26 8.48 4.07
C TYR A 307 9.67 7.78 2.76
N GLU A 308 9.00 8.07 1.67
CA GLU A 308 9.20 7.45 0.36
C GLU A 308 10.09 8.29 -0.57
N GLY A 309 10.65 9.41 -0.08
CA GLY A 309 11.39 10.37 -0.91
C GLY A 309 12.57 9.77 -1.67
N LEU A 310 13.37 8.88 -1.03
CA LEU A 310 14.47 8.17 -1.69
C LEU A 310 13.99 7.30 -2.84
N SER A 311 12.92 6.56 -2.62
CA SER A 311 12.33 5.68 -3.64
C SER A 311 11.68 6.48 -4.76
N TYR A 312 11.02 7.59 -4.44
CA TYR A 312 10.47 8.51 -5.42
C TYR A 312 11.55 9.01 -6.38
N ALA A 313 12.67 9.49 -5.84
CA ALA A 313 13.81 9.91 -6.65
C ALA A 313 14.37 8.77 -7.51
N ASN A 314 14.47 7.55 -6.96
CA ASN A 314 14.92 6.39 -7.71
C ASN A 314 13.92 5.97 -8.83
N ILE A 315 12.62 6.12 -8.60
CA ILE A 315 11.57 5.89 -9.61
C ILE A 315 11.73 6.90 -10.75
N MET A 316 11.92 8.18 -10.43
CA MET A 316 12.07 9.27 -11.38
C MET A 316 13.44 9.28 -12.09
N PHE A 317 14.45 8.64 -11.52
CA PHE A 317 15.84 8.67 -12.02
C PHE A 317 15.98 8.47 -13.55
N PRO A 318 15.41 7.43 -14.17
CA PRO A 318 15.56 7.23 -15.62
C PRO A 318 14.88 8.30 -16.46
N ALA A 319 13.82 8.88 -15.93
CA ALA A 319 13.06 9.93 -16.58
C ALA A 319 13.78 11.28 -16.49
N LEU A 320 14.25 11.64 -15.30
CA LEU A 320 15.05 12.84 -15.08
C LEU A 320 16.33 12.84 -15.91
N ARG A 321 17.00 11.68 -16.04
CA ARG A 321 18.23 11.58 -16.86
C ARG A 321 17.99 11.84 -18.34
N LYS A 322 16.77 11.62 -18.84
CA LYS A 322 16.40 11.96 -20.22
C LYS A 322 16.02 13.42 -20.39
N LEU A 323 15.40 14.02 -19.38
CA LEU A 323 15.03 15.43 -19.39
C LEU A 323 16.23 16.34 -19.15
N TYR A 324 17.19 15.90 -18.32
CA TYR A 324 18.41 16.63 -17.98
C TYR A 324 19.65 15.85 -18.46
N PRO A 325 20.14 16.07 -19.69
CA PRO A 325 21.35 15.40 -20.20
C PRO A 325 22.61 15.82 -19.45
N GLU A 326 22.68 17.10 -19.04
CA GLU A 326 23.81 17.63 -18.27
C GLU A 326 23.80 17.12 -16.84
N ASP A 327 24.97 16.69 -16.38
CA ASP A 327 25.11 16.04 -15.08
C ASP A 327 24.83 16.99 -13.91
N LYS A 328 25.13 18.28 -14.06
CA LYS A 328 24.86 19.30 -13.04
C LYS A 328 23.36 19.46 -12.80
N ASP A 329 22.60 19.68 -13.86
CA ASP A 329 21.16 19.90 -13.78
C ASP A 329 20.43 18.62 -13.35
N PHE A 330 20.88 17.48 -13.84
CA PHE A 330 20.38 16.18 -13.41
C PHE A 330 20.56 15.94 -11.89
N ARG A 331 21.73 16.28 -11.33
CA ARG A 331 21.97 16.13 -9.87
C ARG A 331 21.01 17.01 -9.08
N GLN A 332 20.81 18.25 -9.53
CA GLN A 332 19.89 19.16 -8.86
C GLN A 332 18.44 18.63 -8.91
N ALA A 333 17.97 18.23 -10.08
CA ALA A 333 16.63 17.66 -10.25
C ALA A 333 16.43 16.37 -9.44
N LEU A 334 17.46 15.52 -9.37
CA LEU A 334 17.42 14.29 -8.58
C LEU A 334 17.40 14.61 -7.07
N LYS A 335 18.18 15.56 -6.59
CA LYS A 335 18.22 16.02 -5.20
C LYS A 335 16.87 16.61 -4.78
N ASP A 336 16.26 17.46 -5.61
CA ASP A 336 14.92 18.00 -5.35
C ASP A 336 13.84 16.91 -5.29
N SER A 337 14.07 15.79 -5.98
CA SER A 337 13.18 14.63 -5.95
C SER A 337 13.32 13.78 -4.68
N ILE A 338 14.43 13.85 -3.94
CA ILE A 338 14.65 13.11 -2.67
C ILE A 338 13.80 13.71 -1.52
N SER A 339 13.27 14.92 -1.67
CA SER A 339 12.44 15.56 -0.63
C SER A 339 11.28 14.66 -0.20
N TYR A 340 10.72 14.95 0.98
CA TYR A 340 9.61 14.21 1.59
C TYR A 340 8.56 13.77 0.56
N CYS A 341 8.17 12.50 0.63
CA CYS A 341 7.10 11.92 -0.18
C CYS A 341 6.32 10.92 0.68
N SER A 342 4.99 11.07 0.72
CA SER A 342 4.08 10.13 1.35
C SER A 342 2.78 10.10 0.56
N VAL A 343 2.58 9.05 -0.23
CA VAL A 343 1.41 8.89 -1.08
C VAL A 343 1.06 7.42 -1.22
N ASN A 344 -0.23 7.11 -1.38
CA ASN A 344 -0.61 5.74 -1.68
C ASN A 344 0.05 5.25 -3.00
N PRO A 345 0.75 4.10 -3.02
CA PRO A 345 1.48 3.61 -4.20
C PRO A 345 0.63 3.46 -5.46
N ASN A 346 -0.69 3.29 -5.33
CA ASN A 346 -1.60 3.12 -6.47
C ASN A 346 -1.94 4.46 -7.14
N PHE A 347 -1.81 5.57 -6.41
CA PHE A 347 -2.02 6.94 -6.91
C PHE A 347 -0.71 7.67 -7.21
N LEU A 348 0.44 7.10 -6.86
CA LEU A 348 1.74 7.66 -7.24
C LEU A 348 1.87 7.96 -8.73
N PRO A 349 1.35 7.13 -9.68
CA PRO A 349 1.42 7.43 -11.11
C PRO A 349 0.82 8.79 -11.50
N ILE A 350 -0.18 9.30 -10.77
CA ILE A 350 -0.70 10.66 -10.97
C ILE A 350 0.41 11.69 -10.75
N LEU A 351 1.09 11.61 -9.59
CA LEU A 351 2.16 12.55 -9.23
C LEU A 351 3.34 12.49 -10.18
N THR A 352 3.80 11.28 -10.53
CA THR A 352 4.94 11.11 -11.43
C THR A 352 4.63 11.60 -12.83
N SER A 353 3.41 11.39 -13.33
CA SER A 353 2.99 11.86 -14.65
C SER A 353 2.88 13.39 -14.69
N ILE A 354 2.26 14.01 -13.69
CA ILE A 354 2.20 15.48 -13.56
C ILE A 354 3.62 16.04 -13.51
N HIS A 355 4.49 15.48 -12.66
CA HIS A 355 5.88 15.91 -12.53
C HIS A 355 6.62 15.87 -13.87
N LEU A 356 6.51 14.79 -14.63
CA LEU A 356 7.16 14.65 -15.93
C LEU A 356 6.63 15.66 -16.98
N VAL A 357 5.31 15.82 -17.04
CA VAL A 357 4.68 16.74 -17.99
C VAL A 357 5.06 18.19 -17.68
N THR A 358 5.03 18.59 -16.42
CA THR A 358 5.36 19.97 -16.00
C THR A 358 6.82 20.29 -16.25
N LEU A 359 7.76 19.39 -15.93
CA LEU A 359 9.18 19.57 -16.26
C LEU A 359 9.41 19.64 -17.76
N ASN A 360 8.81 18.76 -18.56
CA ASN A 360 8.97 18.76 -20.02
C ASN A 360 8.46 20.06 -20.67
N ARG A 361 7.53 20.75 -20.01
CA ARG A 361 6.99 22.06 -20.45
C ARG A 361 7.79 23.25 -19.94
N GLY A 362 8.82 23.03 -19.11
CA GLY A 362 9.78 24.03 -18.67
C GLY A 362 9.47 24.67 -17.32
N LEU A 363 8.61 24.06 -16.48
CA LEU A 363 8.49 24.48 -15.09
C LEU A 363 9.78 24.14 -14.33
N SER A 364 10.11 24.95 -13.32
CA SER A 364 11.28 24.70 -12.49
C SER A 364 11.10 23.43 -11.63
N THR A 365 12.22 22.79 -11.26
CA THR A 365 12.21 21.64 -10.35
C THR A 365 11.58 21.98 -9.01
N LYS A 366 11.74 23.22 -8.55
CA LYS A 366 11.13 23.74 -7.31
C LYS A 366 9.61 23.82 -7.43
N ASP A 367 9.07 24.44 -8.48
CA ASP A 367 7.62 24.57 -8.68
C ASP A 367 6.96 23.18 -8.81
N THR A 368 7.61 22.29 -9.55
CA THR A 368 7.13 20.92 -9.72
C THR A 368 7.13 20.14 -8.40
N ARG A 369 8.12 20.36 -7.54
CA ARG A 369 8.15 19.80 -6.18
C ARG A 369 7.00 20.34 -5.33
N ASP A 370 6.74 21.63 -5.39
CA ASP A 370 5.68 22.27 -4.60
C ASP A 370 4.29 21.79 -5.04
N ILE A 371 4.06 21.56 -6.35
CA ILE A 371 2.87 20.88 -6.88
C ILE A 371 2.74 19.47 -6.30
N ARG A 372 3.84 18.71 -6.29
CA ARG A 372 3.85 17.35 -5.70
C ARG A 372 3.45 17.36 -4.23
N LEU A 373 4.04 18.26 -3.43
CA LEU A 373 3.75 18.38 -2.01
C LEU A 373 2.28 18.73 -1.75
N ALA A 374 1.68 19.60 -2.59
CA ALA A 374 0.28 19.98 -2.46
C ALA A 374 -0.71 18.85 -2.78
N LEU A 375 -0.38 17.99 -3.75
CA LEU A 375 -1.25 16.89 -4.20
C LEU A 375 -1.09 15.61 -3.35
N MET A 376 0.00 15.46 -2.66
CA MET A 376 0.38 14.26 -1.95
C MET A 376 -0.62 13.85 -0.87
N GLY A 377 -1.05 14.80 -0.03
CA GLY A 377 -2.00 14.54 1.06
C GLY A 377 -3.37 14.05 0.58
N PRO A 378 -4.05 14.77 -0.32
CA PRO A 378 -5.32 14.30 -0.90
C PRO A 378 -5.21 12.92 -1.56
N LEU A 379 -4.17 12.67 -2.35
CA LEU A 379 -3.98 11.38 -3.03
C LEU A 379 -3.65 10.24 -2.07
N ALA A 380 -2.96 10.52 -0.95
CA ALA A 380 -2.76 9.53 0.11
C ALA A 380 -4.10 9.16 0.75
N GLY A 381 -4.90 10.15 1.17
CA GLY A 381 -6.19 9.91 1.82
C GLY A 381 -7.19 9.15 0.96
N ILE A 382 -7.32 9.53 -0.33
CA ILE A 382 -8.19 8.81 -1.28
C ILE A 382 -7.69 7.39 -1.50
N GLY A 383 -6.38 7.23 -1.69
CA GLY A 383 -5.78 5.94 -1.97
C GLY A 383 -5.96 4.95 -0.82
N ASP A 384 -5.72 5.41 0.40
CA ASP A 384 -5.88 4.58 1.60
C ASP A 384 -7.35 4.24 1.84
N SER A 385 -8.26 5.21 1.67
CA SER A 385 -9.70 4.97 1.81
C SER A 385 -10.21 3.93 0.80
N LEU A 386 -9.85 4.08 -0.46
CA LEU A 386 -10.30 3.16 -1.51
C LEU A 386 -9.66 1.78 -1.38
N VAL A 387 -8.35 1.71 -1.20
CA VAL A 387 -7.64 0.44 -1.27
C VAL A 387 -7.67 -0.31 0.05
N GLN A 388 -7.34 0.34 1.17
CA GLN A 388 -7.23 -0.32 2.46
C GLN A 388 -8.57 -0.51 3.16
N PHE A 389 -9.50 0.44 3.00
CA PHE A 389 -10.79 0.38 3.70
C PHE A 389 -11.92 -0.24 2.86
N CYS A 390 -11.80 -0.25 1.53
CA CYS A 390 -12.84 -0.79 0.67
C CYS A 390 -12.39 -2.08 -0.04
N ILE A 391 -11.37 -1.99 -0.89
CA ILE A 391 -10.99 -3.09 -1.78
C ILE A 391 -10.38 -4.26 -0.99
N ALA A 392 -9.39 -4.00 -0.15
CA ALA A 392 -8.68 -5.04 0.57
C ALA A 392 -9.59 -5.86 1.51
N PRO A 393 -10.48 -5.26 2.32
CA PRO A 393 -11.40 -6.03 3.16
C PRO A 393 -12.34 -6.94 2.38
N VAL A 394 -12.85 -6.50 1.24
CA VAL A 394 -13.74 -7.31 0.39
C VAL A 394 -13.01 -8.55 -0.12
N PHE A 395 -11.82 -8.38 -0.71
CA PHE A 395 -11.05 -9.52 -1.19
C PHE A 395 -10.55 -10.42 -0.06
N SER A 396 -10.17 -9.85 1.10
CA SER A 396 -9.76 -10.62 2.27
C SER A 396 -10.88 -11.49 2.80
N THR A 397 -12.10 -10.96 2.94
CA THR A 397 -13.26 -11.72 3.42
C THR A 397 -13.67 -12.82 2.46
N ILE A 398 -13.71 -12.54 1.16
CA ILE A 398 -14.01 -13.55 0.14
C ILE A 398 -12.94 -14.66 0.16
N GLY A 399 -11.66 -14.28 0.15
CA GLY A 399 -10.58 -15.25 0.17
C GLY A 399 -10.52 -16.08 1.44
N ALA A 400 -10.78 -15.46 2.60
CA ALA A 400 -10.83 -16.15 3.89
C ALA A 400 -12.02 -17.13 3.96
N SER A 401 -13.22 -16.74 3.50
CA SER A 401 -14.37 -17.62 3.45
C SER A 401 -14.11 -18.88 2.61
N MET A 402 -13.52 -18.71 1.42
CA MET A 402 -13.15 -19.85 0.57
C MET A 402 -12.07 -20.74 1.22
N ALA A 403 -11.11 -20.13 1.92
CA ALA A 403 -10.05 -20.89 2.61
C ALA A 403 -10.58 -21.66 3.83
N GLN A 404 -11.60 -21.14 4.54
CA GLN A 404 -12.30 -21.87 5.60
C GLN A 404 -13.03 -23.10 5.09
N GLU A 405 -13.47 -23.10 3.83
CA GLU A 405 -14.03 -24.26 3.15
C GLU A 405 -12.94 -25.24 2.61
N GLY A 406 -11.66 -25.00 2.93
CA GLY A 406 -10.53 -25.81 2.46
C GLY A 406 -10.11 -25.54 1.01
N LEU A 407 -10.64 -24.49 0.38
CA LEU A 407 -10.37 -24.19 -1.02
C LEU A 407 -9.09 -23.36 -1.19
N ILE A 408 -8.08 -23.92 -1.86
CA ILE A 408 -6.84 -23.19 -2.25
C ILE A 408 -7.14 -21.98 -3.15
N ALA A 409 -8.30 -21.96 -3.77
CA ALA A 409 -8.77 -20.84 -4.56
C ALA A 409 -8.89 -19.54 -3.73
N GLY A 410 -9.09 -19.61 -2.41
CA GLY A 410 -9.20 -18.45 -1.53
C GLY A 410 -7.98 -17.51 -1.60
N PRO A 411 -6.76 -17.96 -1.24
CA PRO A 411 -5.54 -17.17 -1.38
C PRO A 411 -5.27 -16.71 -2.81
N LEU A 412 -5.60 -17.55 -3.82
CA LEU A 412 -5.38 -17.22 -5.23
C LEU A 412 -6.33 -16.12 -5.72
N VAL A 413 -7.62 -16.19 -5.39
CA VAL A 413 -8.61 -15.17 -5.73
C VAL A 413 -8.24 -13.85 -5.06
N PHE A 414 -7.85 -13.89 -3.79
CA PHE A 414 -7.34 -12.72 -3.09
C PHE A 414 -6.14 -12.10 -3.82
N LEU A 415 -5.08 -12.89 -4.03
CA LEU A 415 -3.82 -12.39 -4.57
C LEU A 415 -3.96 -11.89 -6.01
N LEU A 416 -4.59 -12.68 -6.88
CA LEU A 416 -4.77 -12.33 -8.29
C LEU A 416 -5.77 -11.19 -8.45
N GLY A 417 -6.91 -11.26 -7.76
CA GLY A 417 -7.95 -10.23 -7.83
C GLY A 417 -7.43 -8.87 -7.40
N MET A 418 -6.77 -8.81 -6.22
CA MET A 418 -6.15 -7.58 -5.74
C MET A 418 -5.12 -7.02 -6.71
N ASN A 419 -4.16 -7.84 -7.14
CA ASN A 419 -3.07 -7.35 -7.99
C ASN A 419 -3.55 -6.92 -9.38
N LEU A 420 -4.53 -7.61 -9.98
CA LEU A 420 -5.12 -7.21 -11.26
C LEU A 420 -5.87 -5.88 -11.15
N LEU A 421 -6.69 -5.73 -10.12
CA LEU A 421 -7.43 -4.49 -9.88
C LEU A 421 -6.50 -3.32 -9.62
N LEU A 422 -5.47 -3.51 -8.78
CA LEU A 422 -4.50 -2.46 -8.48
C LEU A 422 -3.59 -2.11 -9.66
N ALA A 423 -3.28 -3.07 -10.53
CA ALA A 423 -2.58 -2.78 -11.79
C ALA A 423 -3.45 -1.93 -12.72
N GLY A 424 -4.75 -2.22 -12.81
CA GLY A 424 -5.73 -1.39 -13.50
C GLY A 424 -5.80 0.03 -12.94
N LEU A 425 -5.89 0.15 -11.61
CA LEU A 425 -5.92 1.44 -10.91
C LEU A 425 -4.65 2.26 -11.13
N LYS A 426 -3.46 1.65 -11.10
CA LYS A 426 -2.19 2.33 -11.42
C LYS A 426 -2.16 2.82 -12.87
N SER A 427 -2.67 2.03 -13.81
CA SER A 427 -2.75 2.41 -15.23
C SER A 427 -3.73 3.56 -15.46
N PHE A 428 -4.88 3.53 -14.80
CA PHE A 428 -5.85 4.63 -14.79
C PHE A 428 -5.22 5.90 -14.19
N SER A 429 -4.57 5.78 -13.04
CA SER A 429 -3.87 6.87 -12.34
C SER A 429 -2.82 7.54 -13.23
N GLU A 430 -2.04 6.76 -14.00
CA GLU A 430 -1.07 7.29 -14.97
C GLU A 430 -1.77 8.12 -16.06
N SER A 431 -2.81 7.59 -16.65
CA SER A 431 -3.55 8.26 -17.72
C SER A 431 -4.20 9.56 -17.23
N LEU A 432 -4.79 9.53 -16.03
CA LEU A 432 -5.36 10.71 -15.38
C LEU A 432 -4.29 11.76 -15.09
N GLY A 433 -3.18 11.37 -14.46
CA GLY A 433 -2.07 12.27 -14.14
C GLY A 433 -1.44 12.92 -15.38
N TYR A 434 -1.33 12.17 -16.48
CA TYR A 434 -0.84 12.71 -17.73
C TYR A 434 -1.78 13.81 -18.29
N ARG A 435 -3.10 13.56 -18.30
CA ARG A 435 -4.10 14.54 -18.74
C ARG A 435 -4.12 15.79 -17.85
N LEU A 436 -4.10 15.59 -16.53
CA LEU A 436 -4.06 16.69 -15.57
C LEU A 436 -2.79 17.52 -15.71
N GLY A 437 -1.63 16.89 -15.90
CA GLY A 437 -0.37 17.61 -16.15
C GLY A 437 -0.42 18.46 -17.41
N THR A 438 -1.08 18.00 -18.48
CA THR A 438 -1.27 18.80 -19.69
C THR A 438 -2.19 19.99 -19.48
N SER A 439 -3.34 19.79 -18.83
CA SER A 439 -4.30 20.87 -18.57
C SER A 439 -3.79 21.89 -17.55
N LEU A 440 -3.06 21.45 -16.51
CA LEU A 440 -2.38 22.33 -15.55
C LEU A 440 -1.44 23.32 -16.23
N THR A 441 -0.61 22.81 -17.12
CA THR A 441 0.38 23.65 -17.81
C THR A 441 -0.24 24.57 -18.85
N GLU A 442 -1.39 24.25 -19.43
CA GLU A 442 -2.15 25.14 -20.30
C GLU A 442 -2.76 26.29 -19.48
N LYS A 443 -3.43 25.98 -18.37
CA LYS A 443 -4.02 26.98 -17.46
C LYS A 443 -2.96 27.86 -16.79
N LEU A 444 -1.76 27.32 -16.47
CA LEU A 444 -0.65 28.09 -15.92
C LEU A 444 -0.04 29.08 -16.93
N LYS A 445 -0.18 28.85 -18.24
CA LYS A 445 0.23 29.82 -19.28
C LYS A 445 -0.72 31.00 -19.34
N ASP A 446 -2.00 30.77 -19.07
CA ASP A 446 -3.04 31.81 -19.26
C ASP A 446 -3.37 32.56 -17.96
N SER A 447 -3.04 32.01 -16.78
CA SER A 447 -3.34 32.66 -15.50
C SER A 447 -2.31 32.28 -14.41
N LEU A 448 -1.47 33.25 -14.11
CA LEU A 448 -0.54 33.21 -12.98
C LEU A 448 -1.27 33.60 -11.68
N GLY A 449 -2.05 32.69 -11.18
CA GLY A 449 -2.52 32.71 -9.78
C GLY A 449 -1.66 31.77 -8.93
N PRO A 450 -1.61 31.94 -7.60
CA PRO A 450 -0.68 31.17 -6.76
C PRO A 450 -0.88 29.66 -6.97
N VAL A 451 0.21 28.97 -7.26
CA VAL A 451 0.33 27.51 -7.52
C VAL A 451 -0.45 26.67 -6.49
N SER A 452 -0.58 27.16 -5.25
CA SER A 452 -1.36 26.55 -4.19
C SER A 452 -2.89 26.51 -4.44
N ARG A 453 -3.42 27.45 -5.23
CA ARG A 453 -4.84 27.49 -5.60
C ARG A 453 -5.12 26.50 -6.72
N THR A 454 -4.23 26.45 -7.72
CA THR A 454 -4.33 25.52 -8.85
C THR A 454 -4.12 24.07 -8.40
N ALA A 455 -3.19 23.82 -7.47
CA ALA A 455 -2.99 22.52 -6.88
C ALA A 455 -4.20 22.05 -6.04
N ARG A 456 -4.88 22.95 -5.33
CA ARG A 456 -6.15 22.65 -4.66
C ARG A 456 -7.29 22.38 -5.65
N MET A 457 -7.37 23.14 -6.75
CA MET A 457 -8.36 22.91 -7.80
C MET A 457 -8.14 21.56 -8.52
N VAL A 458 -6.88 21.16 -8.73
CA VAL A 458 -6.56 19.85 -9.28
C VAL A 458 -6.86 18.74 -8.26
N GLY A 459 -6.57 18.97 -6.99
CA GLY A 459 -6.98 18.04 -5.91
C GLY A 459 -8.49 17.83 -5.88
N VAL A 460 -9.26 18.93 -5.96
CA VAL A 460 -10.74 18.88 -6.02
C VAL A 460 -11.22 18.23 -7.33
N ALA A 461 -10.62 18.56 -8.49
CA ALA A 461 -10.98 17.95 -9.77
C ALA A 461 -10.64 16.45 -9.83
N VAL A 462 -9.57 16.00 -9.16
CA VAL A 462 -9.25 14.58 -9.00
C VAL A 462 -10.27 13.89 -8.08
N ILE A 463 -10.68 14.57 -7.00
CA ILE A 463 -11.69 14.05 -6.06
C ILE A 463 -13.07 13.98 -6.71
N SER A 464 -13.44 14.97 -7.53
CA SER A 464 -14.74 14.99 -8.23
C SER A 464 -14.78 14.16 -9.52
N GLY A 465 -13.65 13.73 -10.03
CA GLY A 465 -13.53 12.88 -11.24
C GLY A 465 -13.23 11.41 -10.93
N LEU A 466 -13.08 11.05 -9.65
CA LEU A 466 -13.06 9.68 -9.10
C LEU A 466 -14.42 9.32 -8.54
#